data_11cd344252130f2f29617aefcd387674
#
_entry.id   11cd344252130f2f29617aefcd387674
#
_cell.length_a   1.000
_cell.length_b   1.000
_cell.length_c   1.000
_cell.angle_alpha   90.00
_cell.angle_beta   90.00
_cell.angle_gamma   90.00
#
_symmetry.space_group_name_H-M   'P 1'
#
loop_
_entity.id
_entity.type
_entity.pdbx_description
1 polymer ?
#
loop_
_entity_poly.entity_id
_entity_poly.type
_entity_poly.pdbx_seq_one_letter_code
_entity_poly.pdbx_strand_id
1 'polypeptide(L)'
;MKYPVIYIKGRGNHTARFTELTEGQMRIAGDIGAAMGKLMPLKDDHAFILYEQQGEEDIRSIRFLRSWFPGAGIILIISGQLTGEERRAYLGAGVNSAVPGDISRADFLRILQFMTDYTFVHKPVAGSGNDVELFRMPLWKRAFDIAASLSAILLLSPLL
;
A
#
# COMPACT_ATOMS: atom_id res chain seq x y z
N MET A 1 -13.63 14.93 1.23
CA MET A 1 -12.32 14.33 0.87
C MET A 1 -11.75 14.98 -0.38
N LYS A 2 -10.41 15.15 -0.44
CA LYS A 2 -9.76 15.79 -1.61
C LYS A 2 -9.71 14.87 -2.85
N TYR A 3 -9.65 13.56 -2.65
CA TYR A 3 -9.50 12.56 -3.71
C TYR A 3 -10.70 11.60 -3.77
N PRO A 4 -11.07 11.12 -4.96
CA PRO A 4 -12.15 10.17 -5.12
C PRO A 4 -11.81 8.83 -4.43
N VAL A 5 -12.82 8.23 -3.80
CA VAL A 5 -12.71 6.94 -3.13
C VAL A 5 -13.60 5.93 -3.83
N ILE A 6 -13.04 4.80 -4.23
CA ILE A 6 -13.76 3.70 -4.86
C ILE A 6 -13.66 2.47 -3.97
N TYR A 7 -14.79 1.92 -3.60
CA TYR A 7 -14.90 0.74 -2.77
C TYR A 7 -15.24 -0.48 -3.63
N ILE A 8 -14.41 -1.50 -3.58
CA ILE A 8 -14.64 -2.78 -4.24
C ILE A 8 -15.16 -3.76 -3.19
N LYS A 9 -16.40 -4.17 -3.39
CA LYS A 9 -17.13 -5.02 -2.44
C LYS A 9 -16.54 -6.43 -2.39
N GLY A 10 -16.33 -6.95 -1.18
CA GLY A 10 -15.88 -8.31 -0.91
C GLY A 10 -16.87 -9.09 -0.05
N ARG A 11 -16.34 -10.02 0.75
CA ARG A 11 -17.14 -10.93 1.58
C ARG A 11 -17.56 -10.35 2.94
N GLY A 12 -16.86 -9.34 3.44
CA GLY A 12 -16.99 -8.87 4.83
C GLY A 12 -18.18 -7.93 5.08
N ASN A 13 -18.87 -7.45 4.03
CA ASN A 13 -20.03 -6.55 4.13
C ASN A 13 -19.79 -5.26 4.95
N HIS A 14 -18.60 -4.67 4.84
CA HIS A 14 -18.22 -3.44 5.55
C HIS A 14 -18.65 -2.16 4.83
N THR A 15 -19.41 -2.27 3.74
CA THR A 15 -19.84 -1.15 2.88
C THR A 15 -20.49 -0.01 3.65
N ALA A 16 -21.44 -0.32 4.55
CA ALA A 16 -22.15 0.70 5.33
C ALA A 16 -21.19 1.51 6.22
N ARG A 17 -20.24 0.81 6.87
CA ARG A 17 -19.24 1.43 7.74
C ARG A 17 -18.33 2.38 6.95
N PHE A 18 -17.80 1.94 5.81
CA PHE A 18 -16.92 2.78 5.00
C PHE A 18 -17.66 3.92 4.30
N THR A 19 -18.97 3.75 4.00
CA THR A 19 -19.82 4.86 3.53
C THR A 19 -19.92 5.96 4.58
N GLU A 20 -20.12 5.59 5.85
CA GLU A 20 -20.13 6.53 6.97
C GLU A 20 -18.77 7.22 7.14
N LEU A 21 -17.66 6.45 7.13
CA LEU A 21 -16.29 6.97 7.29
C LEU A 21 -15.91 7.96 6.17
N THR A 22 -16.44 7.76 4.96
CA THR A 22 -16.19 8.61 3.79
C THR A 22 -17.25 9.70 3.58
N GLU A 23 -18.15 9.88 4.52
CA GLU A 23 -19.26 10.88 4.45
C GLU A 23 -20.10 10.74 3.18
N GLY A 24 -20.32 9.51 2.71
CA GLY A 24 -21.08 9.22 1.50
C GLY A 24 -20.38 9.57 0.18
N GLN A 25 -19.13 10.03 0.20
CA GLN A 25 -18.38 10.40 -1.00
C GLN A 25 -17.76 9.20 -1.74
N MET A 26 -17.99 8.00 -1.24
CA MET A 26 -17.45 6.76 -1.79
C MET A 26 -18.32 6.24 -2.96
N ARG A 27 -17.66 5.79 -4.03
CA ARG A 27 -18.30 5.10 -5.15
C ARG A 27 -18.16 3.60 -4.98
N ILE A 28 -19.27 2.89 -4.86
CA ILE A 28 -19.27 1.43 -4.64
C ILE A 28 -19.22 0.70 -5.97
N ALA A 29 -18.34 -0.29 -6.09
CA ALA A 29 -18.25 -1.23 -7.20
C ALA A 29 -18.48 -2.66 -6.67
N GLY A 30 -19.29 -3.44 -7.37
CA GLY A 30 -19.58 -4.83 -7.00
C GLY A 30 -18.42 -5.78 -7.29
N ASP A 31 -17.62 -5.45 -8.30
CA ASP A 31 -16.47 -6.22 -8.77
C ASP A 31 -15.42 -5.31 -9.41
N ILE A 32 -14.33 -5.92 -9.87
CA ILE A 32 -13.22 -5.20 -10.51
C ILE A 32 -13.65 -4.57 -11.84
N GLY A 33 -14.51 -5.22 -12.62
CA GLY A 33 -15.00 -4.69 -13.89
C GLY A 33 -15.79 -3.39 -13.69
N ALA A 34 -16.69 -3.38 -12.71
CA ALA A 34 -17.43 -2.19 -12.31
C ALA A 34 -16.52 -1.10 -11.72
N ALA A 35 -15.47 -1.49 -10.99
CA ALA A 35 -14.46 -0.57 -10.46
C ALA A 35 -13.66 0.08 -11.57
N MET A 36 -13.24 -0.68 -12.60
CA MET A 36 -12.53 -0.17 -13.77
C MET A 36 -13.31 0.92 -14.49
N GLY A 37 -14.63 0.72 -14.71
CA GLY A 37 -15.48 1.74 -15.32
C GLY A 37 -15.52 3.07 -14.53
N LYS A 38 -15.36 3.02 -13.20
CA LYS A 38 -15.33 4.20 -12.32
C LYS A 38 -13.93 4.81 -12.20
N LEU A 39 -12.88 4.01 -12.34
CA LEU A 39 -11.47 4.41 -12.21
C LEU A 39 -10.91 4.95 -13.54
N MET A 40 -11.33 4.43 -14.69
CA MET A 40 -10.81 4.85 -15.99
C MET A 40 -10.88 6.36 -16.24
N PRO A 41 -11.99 7.07 -15.89
CA PRO A 41 -12.03 8.52 -16.01
C PRO A 41 -11.06 9.26 -15.09
N LEU A 42 -10.53 8.57 -14.07
CA LEU A 42 -9.64 9.11 -13.04
C LEU A 42 -8.20 8.62 -13.20
N LYS A 43 -7.85 8.06 -14.36
CA LYS A 43 -6.56 7.39 -14.58
C LYS A 43 -5.35 8.29 -14.31
N ASP A 44 -5.46 9.57 -14.61
CA ASP A 44 -4.42 10.57 -14.40
C ASP A 44 -4.54 11.29 -13.06
N ASP A 45 -5.65 11.07 -12.35
CA ASP A 45 -5.91 11.63 -11.03
C ASP A 45 -5.55 10.64 -9.93
N HIS A 46 -5.16 11.17 -8.78
CA HIS A 46 -4.98 10.33 -7.59
C HIS A 46 -6.32 9.87 -7.05
N ALA A 47 -6.45 8.57 -6.80
CA ALA A 47 -7.66 7.97 -6.25
C ALA A 47 -7.29 6.99 -5.12
N PHE A 48 -8.22 6.80 -4.18
CA PHE A 48 -8.14 5.72 -3.20
C PHE A 48 -9.02 4.55 -3.63
N ILE A 49 -8.46 3.35 -3.56
CA ILE A 49 -9.17 2.10 -3.80
C ILE A 49 -9.26 1.36 -2.46
N LEU A 50 -10.45 1.26 -1.92
CA LEU A 50 -10.77 0.42 -0.77
C LEU A 50 -11.14 -0.95 -1.29
N TYR A 51 -10.23 -1.91 -1.14
CA TYR A 51 -10.41 -3.27 -1.61
C TYR A 51 -10.79 -4.16 -0.44
N GLU A 52 -12.03 -4.66 -0.41
CA GLU A 52 -12.45 -5.61 0.62
C GLU A 52 -12.02 -7.02 0.27
N GLN A 53 -11.39 -7.70 1.23
CA GLN A 53 -10.86 -9.05 1.07
C GLN A 53 -11.93 -10.04 0.58
N GLN A 54 -11.61 -10.80 -0.47
CA GLN A 54 -12.50 -11.79 -1.09
C GLN A 54 -11.95 -13.22 -0.97
N GLY A 55 -10.64 -13.40 -0.99
CA GLY A 55 -9.96 -14.69 -0.87
C GLY A 55 -8.76 -14.85 -1.80
N GLU A 56 -8.60 -16.04 -2.39
CA GLU A 56 -7.39 -16.44 -3.14
C GLU A 56 -7.10 -15.59 -4.39
N GLU A 57 -8.13 -15.05 -5.02
CA GLU A 57 -8.01 -14.23 -6.24
C GLU A 57 -7.54 -12.78 -5.96
N ASP A 58 -7.48 -12.36 -4.69
CA ASP A 58 -7.19 -10.97 -4.32
C ASP A 58 -5.85 -10.48 -4.84
N ILE A 59 -4.81 -11.30 -4.70
CA ILE A 59 -3.45 -10.96 -5.11
C ILE A 59 -3.39 -10.64 -6.61
N ARG A 60 -4.06 -11.46 -7.42
CA ARG A 60 -4.15 -11.27 -8.88
C ARG A 60 -4.92 -10.00 -9.22
N SER A 61 -6.03 -9.80 -8.55
CA SER A 61 -6.92 -8.66 -8.71
C SER A 61 -6.23 -7.34 -8.35
N ILE A 62 -5.51 -7.32 -7.24
CA ILE A 62 -4.77 -6.14 -6.78
C ILE A 62 -3.60 -5.83 -7.71
N ARG A 63 -2.85 -6.83 -8.17
CA ARG A 63 -1.79 -6.64 -9.18
C ARG A 63 -2.35 -6.05 -10.48
N PHE A 64 -3.50 -6.54 -10.91
CA PHE A 64 -4.18 -6.00 -12.09
C PHE A 64 -4.55 -4.53 -11.88
N LEU A 65 -5.20 -4.18 -10.76
CA LEU A 65 -5.52 -2.78 -10.42
C LEU A 65 -4.26 -1.91 -10.37
N ARG A 66 -3.19 -2.39 -9.75
CA ARG A 66 -1.92 -1.66 -9.64
C ARG A 66 -1.27 -1.41 -10.99
N SER A 67 -1.34 -2.37 -11.93
CA SER A 67 -0.79 -2.21 -13.28
C SER A 67 -1.51 -1.12 -14.09
N TRP A 68 -2.82 -0.95 -13.89
CA TRP A 68 -3.63 0.06 -14.57
C TRP A 68 -3.61 1.42 -13.86
N PHE A 69 -3.51 1.43 -12.54
CA PHE A 69 -3.56 2.64 -11.70
C PHE A 69 -2.35 2.70 -10.77
N PRO A 70 -1.14 2.91 -11.30
CA PRO A 70 0.10 2.91 -10.50
C PRO A 70 0.11 3.99 -9.41
N GLY A 71 -0.57 5.11 -9.63
CA GLY A 71 -0.68 6.23 -8.70
C GLY A 71 -1.81 6.11 -7.66
N ALA A 72 -2.67 5.08 -7.75
CA ALA A 72 -3.76 4.93 -6.80
C ALA A 72 -3.28 4.44 -5.43
N GLY A 73 -3.90 4.92 -4.36
CA GLY A 73 -3.71 4.39 -3.01
C GLY A 73 -4.60 3.18 -2.76
N ILE A 74 -4.05 1.96 -2.71
CA ILE A 74 -4.81 0.74 -2.47
C ILE A 74 -4.79 0.38 -0.98
N ILE A 75 -5.96 0.37 -0.35
CA ILE A 75 -6.17 -0.01 1.05
C ILE A 75 -6.96 -1.32 1.07
N LEU A 76 -6.36 -2.36 1.64
CA LEU A 76 -7.01 -3.65 1.85
C LEU A 76 -7.85 -3.61 3.14
N ILE A 77 -9.13 -3.93 3.04
CA ILE A 77 -10.02 -4.10 4.19
C ILE A 77 -10.07 -5.59 4.52
N ILE A 78 -9.65 -5.93 5.74
CA ILE A 78 -9.55 -7.30 6.22
C ILE A 78 -10.64 -7.61 7.24
N SER A 79 -11.14 -8.85 7.18
CA SER A 79 -12.15 -9.35 8.13
C SER A 79 -11.54 -10.10 9.33
N GLY A 80 -10.21 -10.23 9.38
CA GLY A 80 -9.49 -10.97 10.42
C GLY A 80 -8.04 -10.53 10.51
N GLN A 81 -7.17 -11.39 11.03
CA GLN A 81 -5.73 -11.15 11.08
C GLN A 81 -5.04 -11.78 9.87
N LEU A 82 -4.15 -11.06 9.22
CA LEU A 82 -3.28 -11.58 8.18
C LEU A 82 -2.06 -12.26 8.80
N THR A 83 -1.72 -13.42 8.29
CA THR A 83 -0.42 -14.05 8.56
C THR A 83 0.72 -13.21 8.00
N GLY A 84 1.95 -13.48 8.44
CA GLY A 84 3.12 -12.78 7.92
C GLY A 84 3.36 -13.02 6.43
N GLU A 85 2.96 -14.20 5.91
CA GLU A 85 3.05 -14.53 4.47
C GLU A 85 2.01 -13.78 3.65
N GLU A 86 0.76 -13.80 4.08
CA GLU A 86 -0.33 -13.05 3.42
C GLU A 86 -0.01 -11.56 3.37
N ARG A 87 0.47 -10.98 4.48
CA ARG A 87 0.86 -9.58 4.52
C ARG A 87 1.93 -9.26 3.48
N ARG A 88 2.98 -10.11 3.36
CA ARG A 88 4.02 -9.93 2.34
C ARG A 88 3.47 -10.07 0.93
N ALA A 89 2.58 -11.04 0.70
CA ALA A 89 1.94 -11.25 -0.59
C ALA A 89 1.10 -10.05 -1.04
N TYR A 90 0.27 -9.49 -0.12
CA TYR A 90 -0.52 -8.30 -0.40
C TYR A 90 0.33 -7.04 -0.64
N LEU A 91 1.39 -6.83 0.16
CA LEU A 91 2.34 -5.74 -0.07
C LEU A 91 3.05 -5.88 -1.42
N GLY A 92 3.51 -7.10 -1.75
CA GLY A 92 4.11 -7.42 -3.06
C GLY A 92 3.15 -7.33 -4.24
N ALA A 93 1.83 -7.40 -4.00
CA ALA A 93 0.81 -7.14 -5.01
C ALA A 93 0.54 -5.65 -5.24
N GLY A 94 1.00 -4.78 -4.32
CA GLY A 94 0.85 -3.33 -4.44
C GLY A 94 -0.16 -2.70 -3.49
N VAL A 95 -0.56 -3.40 -2.42
CA VAL A 95 -1.34 -2.80 -1.32
C VAL A 95 -0.46 -1.79 -0.58
N ASN A 96 -0.99 -0.61 -0.31
CA ASN A 96 -0.28 0.42 0.45
C ASN A 96 -0.54 0.30 1.96
N SER A 97 -1.74 -0.11 2.36
CA SER A 97 -2.12 -0.30 3.76
C SER A 97 -3.18 -1.38 3.89
N ALA A 98 -3.23 -2.06 5.04
CA ALA A 98 -4.30 -2.97 5.40
C ALA A 98 -4.97 -2.48 6.68
N VAL A 99 -6.30 -2.48 6.68
CA VAL A 99 -7.11 -1.98 7.80
C VAL A 99 -8.18 -2.99 8.18
N PRO A 100 -8.51 -3.14 9.46
CA PRO A 100 -9.63 -3.96 9.87
C PRO A 100 -10.95 -3.30 9.46
N GLY A 101 -11.99 -4.11 9.25
CA GLY A 101 -13.32 -3.62 8.85
C GLY A 101 -14.01 -2.73 9.89
N ASP A 102 -13.61 -2.82 11.15
CA ASP A 102 -14.10 -2.06 12.30
C ASP A 102 -13.22 -0.83 12.67
N ILE A 103 -12.30 -0.45 11.79
CA ILE A 103 -11.38 0.67 12.03
C ILE A 103 -12.09 1.92 12.55
N SER A 104 -11.45 2.65 13.50
CA SER A 104 -11.96 3.93 13.96
C SER A 104 -11.89 5.01 12.87
N ARG A 105 -12.80 5.99 12.93
CA ARG A 105 -12.77 7.13 11.99
C ARG A 105 -11.45 7.89 12.05
N ALA A 106 -10.93 8.11 13.26
CA ALA A 106 -9.69 8.85 13.44
C ALA A 106 -8.49 8.16 12.80
N ASP A 107 -8.38 6.84 12.97
CA ASP A 107 -7.28 6.06 12.40
C ASP A 107 -7.41 5.96 10.88
N PHE A 108 -8.63 5.77 10.37
CA PHE A 108 -8.87 5.75 8.92
C PHE A 108 -8.46 7.07 8.26
N LEU A 109 -8.89 8.21 8.81
CA LEU A 109 -8.50 9.52 8.29
C LEU A 109 -6.98 9.76 8.38
N ARG A 110 -6.33 9.30 9.46
CA ARG A 110 -4.87 9.38 9.59
C ARG A 110 -4.15 8.59 8.51
N ILE A 111 -4.64 7.38 8.17
CA ILE A 111 -4.08 6.56 7.08
C ILE A 111 -4.27 7.26 5.73
N LEU A 112 -5.45 7.81 5.45
CA LEU A 112 -5.70 8.55 4.21
C LEU A 112 -4.80 9.76 4.08
N GLN A 113 -4.63 10.52 5.17
CA GLN A 113 -3.74 11.68 5.18
C GLN A 113 -2.28 11.26 4.95
N PHE A 114 -1.79 10.26 5.68
CA PHE A 114 -0.45 9.71 5.48
C PHE A 114 -0.23 9.26 4.03
N MET A 115 -1.18 8.54 3.44
CA MET A 115 -1.09 8.10 2.05
C MET A 115 -1.12 9.27 1.07
N THR A 116 -1.91 10.31 1.35
CA THR A 116 -1.93 11.53 0.56
C THR A 116 -0.55 12.19 0.51
N ASP A 117 0.07 12.33 1.67
CA ASP A 117 1.35 13.01 1.81
C ASP A 117 2.52 12.18 1.24
N TYR A 118 2.46 10.86 1.38
CA TYR A 118 3.55 9.96 0.95
C TYR A 118 3.37 9.38 -0.45
N THR A 119 2.19 8.91 -0.80
CA THR A 119 1.96 8.19 -2.06
C THR A 119 1.79 9.15 -3.24
N PHE A 120 1.20 10.32 -2.98
CA PHE A 120 0.87 11.28 -4.05
C PHE A 120 1.92 12.36 -4.25
N VAL A 121 2.73 12.65 -3.22
CA VAL A 121 3.84 13.60 -3.34
C VAL A 121 5.07 12.93 -3.96
N HIS A 122 5.33 11.67 -3.61
CA HIS A 122 6.37 10.87 -4.23
C HIS A 122 5.75 10.06 -5.38
N LYS A 123 5.67 10.67 -6.59
CA LYS A 123 5.36 9.88 -7.79
C LYS A 123 6.29 8.67 -7.81
N PRO A 124 5.77 7.42 -7.83
CA PRO A 124 6.62 6.31 -8.19
C PRO A 124 7.15 6.65 -9.58
N VAL A 125 8.45 6.68 -9.74
CA VAL A 125 9.09 6.83 -11.04
C VAL A 125 8.51 5.72 -11.92
N ALA A 126 7.66 6.11 -12.87
CA ALA A 126 7.11 5.20 -13.86
C ALA A 126 8.29 4.74 -14.73
N GLY A 127 8.83 3.59 -14.38
CA GLY A 127 9.96 3.02 -15.10
C GLY A 127 10.39 1.72 -14.45
N SER A 128 10.16 0.66 -15.17
CA SER A 128 10.77 -0.64 -14.95
C SER A 128 10.00 -1.59 -14.03
N GLY A 129 9.24 -2.49 -14.70
CA GLY A 129 8.95 -3.80 -14.12
C GLY A 129 10.29 -4.45 -13.70
N ASN A 130 10.30 -5.10 -12.57
CA ASN A 130 11.36 -5.94 -12.00
C ASN A 130 12.51 -5.31 -11.25
N ASP A 131 12.56 -4.00 -11.04
CA ASP A 131 13.48 -3.46 -10.05
C ASP A 131 12.75 -3.24 -8.71
N VAL A 132 12.67 -4.31 -7.91
CA VAL A 132 12.92 -4.16 -6.49
C VAL A 132 14.36 -3.63 -6.46
N GLU A 133 14.55 -2.32 -6.48
CA GLU A 133 15.79 -1.75 -6.00
C GLU A 133 15.93 -2.23 -4.55
N LEU A 134 16.52 -3.38 -4.39
CA LEU A 134 17.25 -3.73 -3.21
C LEU A 134 18.04 -2.47 -2.89
N PHE A 135 17.74 -1.85 -1.75
CA PHE A 135 18.41 -0.68 -1.23
C PHE A 135 19.90 -1.02 -1.22
N ARG A 136 20.56 -0.86 -2.38
CA ARG A 136 21.97 -1.07 -2.54
C ARG A 136 22.61 0.10 -1.82
N MET A 137 22.93 -0.14 -0.55
CA MET A 137 23.83 0.77 0.16
C MET A 137 25.02 1.04 -0.75
N PRO A 138 25.28 2.31 -1.08
CA PRO A 138 26.40 2.66 -1.93
C PRO A 138 27.66 2.02 -1.34
N LEU A 139 28.49 1.41 -2.20
CA LEU A 139 29.68 0.62 -1.81
C LEU A 139 30.60 1.38 -0.85
N TRP A 140 30.66 2.71 -0.97
CA TRP A 140 31.47 3.54 -0.07
C TRP A 140 30.98 3.50 1.39
N LYS A 141 29.66 3.41 1.66
CA LYS A 141 29.12 3.24 3.02
C LYS A 141 29.52 1.90 3.61
N ARG A 142 29.45 0.82 2.82
CA ARG A 142 29.93 -0.50 3.26
C ARG A 142 31.43 -0.51 3.53
N ALA A 143 32.23 0.14 2.68
CA ALA A 143 33.66 0.28 2.90
C ALA A 143 33.96 1.06 4.18
N PHE A 144 33.20 2.12 4.45
CA PHE A 144 33.36 2.90 5.68
C PHE A 144 32.97 2.11 6.93
N ASP A 145 31.88 1.33 6.90
CA ASP A 145 31.46 0.50 8.03
C ASP A 145 32.50 -0.59 8.34
N ILE A 146 33.10 -1.22 7.31
CA ILE A 146 34.15 -2.22 7.45
C ILE A 146 35.43 -1.59 8.02
N ALA A 147 35.84 -0.43 7.52
CA ALA A 147 37.01 0.28 8.00
C ALA A 147 36.87 0.73 9.46
N ALA A 148 35.66 1.27 9.81
CA ALA A 148 35.36 1.68 11.18
C ALA A 148 35.36 0.48 12.15
N SER A 149 34.77 -0.64 11.74
CA SER A 149 34.75 -1.88 12.54
C SER A 149 36.14 -2.48 12.74
N LEU A 150 36.94 -2.52 11.70
CA LEU A 150 38.37 -2.99 11.78
C LEU A 150 39.21 -2.09 12.69
N SER A 151 39.05 -0.77 12.58
CA SER A 151 39.75 0.18 13.42
C SER A 151 39.33 0.03 14.91
N ALA A 152 38.06 -0.19 15.19
CA ALA A 152 37.59 -0.45 16.54
C ALA A 152 38.17 -1.74 17.14
N ILE A 153 38.24 -2.83 16.34
CA ILE A 153 38.83 -4.10 16.77
C ILE A 153 40.33 -3.94 17.05
N LEU A 154 41.07 -3.23 16.19
CA LEU A 154 42.53 -2.99 16.39
C LEU A 154 42.81 -2.13 17.62
N LEU A 155 41.97 -1.15 17.90
CA LEU A 155 42.13 -0.28 19.07
C LEU A 155 41.76 -0.96 20.39
N LEU A 156 40.80 -1.90 20.36
CA LEU A 156 40.34 -2.64 21.55
C LEU A 156 41.13 -3.93 21.78
N SER A 157 41.84 -4.45 20.79
CA SER A 157 42.65 -5.67 20.87
C SER A 157 43.74 -5.67 21.99
N PRO A 158 44.42 -4.56 22.30
CA PRO A 158 45.41 -4.57 23.40
C PRO A 158 44.76 -4.53 24.79
N LEU A 159 43.46 -4.43 24.91
CA LEU A 159 42.69 -4.39 26.17
C LEU A 159 42.04 -5.76 26.51
N LEU A 160 42.14 -6.74 25.64
CA LEU A 160 41.68 -8.12 25.80
C LEU A 160 42.87 -9.04 26.01
#